data_7040634b09c9493d0285b7b52e86e586
#
_entry.id   7040634b09c9493d0285b7b52e86e586
#
_cell.length_a   1.000
_cell.length_b   1.000
_cell.length_c   1.000
_cell.angle_alpha   90.00
_cell.angle_beta   90.00
_cell.angle_gamma   90.00
#
_symmetry.space_group_name_H-M   'P 1'
#
loop_
_entity.id
_entity.type
_entity.pdbx_description
1 polymer ?
#
loop_
_entity_poly.entity_id
_entity_poly.type
_entity_poly.pdbx_seq_one_letter_code
_entity_poly.pdbx_strand_id
1 'polypeptide(L)'
;ALEYGNQHLEAYINGFYNGVNNYIYLQPTGEFRDIDPIYVFQQQNATLYGGEFGFHIHPHPIDWLHLESSYDIVYGQLEDDTNLPLIPANRWTNTFRVEWNNKATKTNSYAFVTLQTFFDQNKVAEFETKTPRYNLFNVGFGGDILLFNQIIGYKISGNNLFDKNYISHL
;
A
#
# COMPACT_ATOMS: atom_id res chain seq x y z
N ALA A 1 -1.11 18.35 -2.35
CA ALA A 1 0.10 17.71 -1.81
C ALA A 1 1.02 18.77 -1.23
N LEU A 2 1.70 18.45 -0.15
CA LEU A 2 2.80 19.19 0.41
C LEU A 2 4.00 18.26 0.44
N GLU A 3 5.14 18.77 0.00
CA GLU A 3 6.39 18.02 -0.07
C GLU A 3 7.50 18.83 0.56
N TYR A 4 8.36 18.15 1.29
CA TYR A 4 9.57 18.70 1.85
C TYR A 4 10.73 17.76 1.51
N GLY A 5 11.85 18.32 1.04
CA GLY A 5 13.02 17.54 0.70
C GLY A 5 14.32 18.26 0.99
N ASN A 6 15.27 17.51 1.54
CA ASN A 6 16.67 17.87 1.60
C ASN A 6 17.53 16.61 1.36
N GLN A 7 18.86 16.72 1.43
CA GLN A 7 19.76 15.61 1.13
C GLN A 7 19.64 14.40 2.11
N HIS A 8 18.89 14.52 3.22
CA HIS A 8 18.79 13.49 4.26
C HIS A 8 17.36 13.02 4.53
N LEU A 9 16.38 13.85 4.19
CA LEU A 9 14.97 13.59 4.47
C LEU A 9 14.12 14.11 3.32
N GLU A 10 13.30 13.23 2.80
CA GLU A 10 12.15 13.57 1.97
C GLU A 10 10.89 13.22 2.76
N ALA A 11 9.91 14.08 2.76
CA ALA A 11 8.62 13.85 3.40
C ALA A 11 7.49 14.44 2.55
N TYR A 12 6.36 13.78 2.54
CA TYR A 12 5.19 14.26 1.83
C TYR A 12 3.90 13.98 2.62
N ILE A 13 2.92 14.82 2.38
CA ILE A 13 1.54 14.62 2.80
C ILE A 13 0.61 15.00 1.66
N ASN A 14 -0.33 14.12 1.37
CA ASN A 14 -1.34 14.31 0.35
C ASN A 14 -2.72 14.02 0.96
N GLY A 15 -3.72 14.84 0.65
CA GLY A 15 -5.09 14.64 1.07
C GLY A 15 -6.03 14.86 -0.11
N PHE A 16 -7.16 14.17 -0.12
CA PHE A 16 -8.19 14.34 -1.13
C PHE A 16 -9.59 14.30 -0.52
N TYR A 17 -10.50 14.94 -1.20
CA TYR A 17 -11.92 14.92 -0.93
C TYR A 17 -12.68 14.97 -2.25
N ASN A 18 -13.49 13.95 -2.54
CA ASN A 18 -14.26 13.81 -3.76
C ASN A 18 -15.75 13.60 -3.43
N GLY A 19 -16.59 14.56 -3.81
CA GLY A 19 -18.04 14.35 -3.88
C GLY A 19 -18.42 13.87 -5.28
N VAL A 20 -19.03 12.71 -5.39
CA VAL A 20 -19.40 12.10 -6.66
C VAL A 20 -20.90 11.90 -6.71
N ASN A 21 -21.55 12.55 -7.68
CA ASN A 21 -22.98 12.35 -7.94
C ASN A 21 -23.17 11.10 -8.79
N ASN A 22 -24.20 10.32 -8.46
CA ASN A 22 -24.56 9.11 -9.19
C ASN A 22 -23.41 8.09 -9.26
N TYR A 23 -22.69 7.92 -8.15
CA TYR A 23 -21.64 6.91 -8.04
C TYR A 23 -22.23 5.50 -8.16
N ILE A 24 -21.67 4.69 -9.06
CA ILE A 24 -22.09 3.30 -9.26
C ILE A 24 -21.17 2.39 -8.48
N TYR A 25 -21.73 1.53 -7.66
CA TYR A 25 -20.98 0.61 -6.81
C TYR A 25 -21.64 -0.78 -6.76
N LEU A 26 -20.88 -1.77 -6.28
CA LEU A 26 -21.37 -3.11 -6.02
C LEU A 26 -21.82 -3.21 -4.56
N GLN A 27 -23.10 -3.42 -4.34
CA GLN A 27 -23.69 -3.63 -3.02
C GLN A 27 -23.83 -5.12 -2.75
N PRO A 28 -23.29 -5.67 -1.66
CA PRO A 28 -23.57 -7.03 -1.24
C PRO A 28 -25.04 -7.13 -0.81
N THR A 29 -25.71 -8.21 -1.21
CA THR A 29 -27.16 -8.42 -0.93
C THR A 29 -27.41 -9.19 0.36
N GLY A 30 -26.38 -9.80 0.94
CA GLY A 30 -26.51 -10.78 2.03
C GLY A 30 -26.96 -12.17 1.55
N GLU A 31 -27.27 -12.35 0.26
CA GLU A 31 -27.61 -13.62 -0.33
C GLU A 31 -26.40 -14.34 -0.92
N PHE A 32 -26.49 -15.65 -1.04
CA PHE A 32 -25.43 -16.50 -1.59
C PHE A 32 -26.00 -17.40 -2.68
N ARG A 33 -25.20 -17.66 -3.70
CA ARG A 33 -25.39 -18.76 -4.64
C ARG A 33 -24.33 -19.80 -4.36
N ASP A 34 -24.73 -20.90 -3.75
CA ASP A 34 -23.82 -21.88 -3.14
C ASP A 34 -22.92 -21.23 -2.06
N ILE A 35 -21.66 -20.99 -2.35
CA ILE A 35 -20.70 -20.32 -1.44
C ILE A 35 -20.36 -18.89 -1.86
N ASP A 36 -20.81 -18.46 -3.04
CA ASP A 36 -20.48 -17.17 -3.62
C ASP A 36 -21.49 -16.08 -3.21
N PRO A 37 -21.04 -14.96 -2.62
CA PRO A 37 -21.93 -13.86 -2.28
C PRO A 37 -22.48 -13.16 -3.54
N ILE A 38 -23.73 -12.78 -3.47
CA ILE A 38 -24.41 -12.06 -4.56
C ILE A 38 -24.27 -10.56 -4.36
N TYR A 39 -23.84 -9.87 -5.41
CA TYR A 39 -23.76 -8.42 -5.47
C TYR A 39 -24.70 -7.87 -6.54
N VAL A 40 -25.18 -6.66 -6.30
CA VAL A 40 -25.98 -5.89 -7.27
C VAL A 40 -25.36 -4.52 -7.49
N PHE A 41 -25.49 -4.00 -8.71
CA PHE A 41 -25.10 -2.62 -8.99
C PHE A 41 -26.13 -1.67 -8.40
N GLN A 42 -25.64 -0.71 -7.62
CA GLN A 42 -26.41 0.38 -7.05
C GLN A 42 -25.84 1.72 -7.52
N GLN A 43 -26.65 2.77 -7.44
CA GLN A 43 -26.25 4.13 -7.80
C GLN A 43 -26.78 5.09 -6.75
N GLN A 44 -25.87 5.84 -6.13
CA GLN A 44 -26.18 6.85 -5.12
C GLN A 44 -25.07 7.91 -5.10
N ASN A 45 -25.32 9.07 -4.54
CA ASN A 45 -24.25 10.03 -4.30
C ASN A 45 -23.30 9.50 -3.25
N ALA A 46 -22.01 9.73 -3.45
CA ALA A 46 -20.97 9.25 -2.54
C ALA A 46 -19.91 10.30 -2.29
N THR A 47 -19.31 10.24 -1.14
CA THR A 47 -18.13 11.03 -0.77
C THR A 47 -16.97 10.12 -0.46
N LEU A 48 -15.84 10.31 -1.16
CA LEU A 48 -14.58 9.62 -0.88
C LEU A 48 -13.57 10.65 -0.38
N TYR A 49 -12.93 10.35 0.73
CA TYR A 49 -11.91 11.20 1.32
C TYR A 49 -10.82 10.38 1.98
N GLY A 50 -9.65 10.98 2.05
CA GLY A 50 -8.50 10.26 2.61
C GLY A 50 -7.21 11.01 2.39
N GLY A 51 -6.12 10.29 2.55
CA GLY A 51 -4.80 10.85 2.34
C GLY A 51 -3.70 9.81 2.47
N GLU A 52 -2.53 10.29 2.19
CA GLU A 52 -1.29 9.56 2.32
C GLU A 52 -0.26 10.49 2.94
N PHE A 53 0.54 9.99 3.86
CA PHE A 53 1.75 10.66 4.29
C PHE A 53 2.91 9.66 4.31
N GLY A 54 4.10 10.16 4.04
CA GLY A 54 5.27 9.31 4.08
C GLY A 54 6.55 10.11 4.21
N PHE A 55 7.61 9.39 4.51
CA PHE A 55 8.96 9.93 4.56
C PHE A 55 9.98 8.90 4.09
N HIS A 56 11.09 9.41 3.60
CA HIS A 56 12.28 8.68 3.22
C HIS A 56 13.50 9.34 3.86
N ILE A 57 14.23 8.60 4.66
CA ILE A 57 15.38 9.08 5.40
C ILE A 57 16.65 8.42 4.86
N HIS A 58 17.66 9.27 4.56
CA HIS A 58 19.03 8.89 4.23
C HIS A 58 19.94 9.39 5.36
N PRO A 59 20.21 8.61 6.41
CA PRO A 59 20.99 9.10 7.56
C PRO A 59 22.47 9.27 7.20
N HIS A 60 22.96 10.51 7.16
CA HIS A 60 24.38 10.79 6.96
C HIS A 60 25.20 10.51 8.24
N PRO A 61 26.37 9.87 8.17
CA PRO A 61 27.16 9.48 6.97
C PRO A 61 26.84 8.07 6.42
N ILE A 62 25.70 7.52 6.74
CA ILE A 62 25.30 6.14 6.37
C ILE A 62 24.42 6.21 5.10
N ASP A 63 24.93 6.84 4.03
CA ASP A 63 24.18 7.11 2.81
C ASP A 63 23.72 5.85 2.04
N TRP A 64 24.26 4.70 2.42
CA TRP A 64 23.84 3.39 1.90
C TRP A 64 22.58 2.84 2.56
N LEU A 65 22.10 3.49 3.62
CA LEU A 65 20.93 3.10 4.39
C LEU A 65 19.75 3.97 4.04
N HIS A 66 18.59 3.36 3.76
CA HIS A 66 17.34 4.02 3.47
C HIS A 66 16.24 3.50 4.38
N LEU A 67 15.53 4.42 4.99
CA LEU A 67 14.34 4.16 5.80
C LEU A 67 13.14 4.84 5.13
N GLU A 68 12.21 4.05 4.63
CA GLU A 68 11.00 4.54 3.97
C GLU A 68 9.79 4.14 4.81
N SER A 69 8.86 5.07 5.01
CA SER A 69 7.61 4.81 5.71
C SER A 69 6.48 5.55 5.04
N SER A 70 5.34 4.88 4.81
CA SER A 70 4.13 5.51 4.31
C SER A 70 2.89 4.98 5.02
N TYR A 71 1.91 5.85 5.18
CA TYR A 71 0.61 5.51 5.74
C TYR A 71 -0.49 5.99 4.81
N ASP A 72 -1.36 5.05 4.42
CA ASP A 72 -2.47 5.27 3.50
C ASP A 72 -3.80 5.14 4.24
N ILE A 73 -4.72 6.07 4.00
CA ILE A 73 -6.06 6.09 4.58
C ILE A 73 -7.10 6.53 3.56
N VAL A 74 -8.17 5.76 3.43
CA VAL A 74 -9.30 6.06 2.56
C VAL A 74 -10.61 5.75 3.28
N TYR A 75 -11.59 6.63 3.12
CA TYR A 75 -12.96 6.44 3.57
C TYR A 75 -13.93 6.73 2.42
N GLY A 76 -15.01 5.99 2.38
CA GLY A 76 -16.13 6.21 1.49
C GLY A 76 -17.45 6.20 2.26
N GLN A 77 -18.30 7.17 1.99
CA GLN A 77 -19.64 7.29 2.58
C GLN A 77 -20.67 7.57 1.49
N LEU A 78 -21.81 6.96 1.62
CA LEU A 78 -22.99 7.24 0.79
C LEU A 78 -23.76 8.44 1.34
N GLU A 79 -24.71 8.96 0.59
CA GLU A 79 -25.53 10.13 0.95
C GLU A 79 -26.33 9.93 2.24
N ASP A 80 -26.68 8.70 2.58
CA ASP A 80 -27.40 8.31 3.80
C ASP A 80 -26.47 8.05 5.01
N ASP A 81 -25.21 8.50 4.96
CA ASP A 81 -24.16 8.30 5.97
C ASP A 81 -23.74 6.82 6.17
N THR A 82 -24.20 5.90 5.34
CA THR A 82 -23.70 4.52 5.37
C THR A 82 -22.33 4.41 4.70
N ASN A 83 -21.57 3.38 5.08
CA ASN A 83 -20.25 3.17 4.49
C ASN A 83 -20.36 2.65 3.07
N LEU A 84 -19.54 3.19 2.18
CA LEU A 84 -19.36 2.65 0.83
C LEU A 84 -18.69 1.27 0.91
N PRO A 85 -19.18 0.24 0.21
CA PRO A 85 -18.54 -1.06 0.21
C PRO A 85 -17.20 -1.07 -0.52
N LEU A 86 -16.38 -2.07 -0.23
CA LEU A 86 -15.08 -2.32 -0.87
C LEU A 86 -14.06 -1.18 -0.66
N ILE A 87 -14.12 -0.51 0.47
CA ILE A 87 -13.11 0.49 0.86
C ILE A 87 -11.96 -0.23 1.57
N PRO A 88 -10.71 -0.07 1.11
CA PRO A 88 -9.57 -0.78 1.67
C PRO A 88 -9.31 -0.41 3.14
N ALA A 89 -8.72 -1.34 3.88
CA ALA A 89 -8.19 -1.06 5.20
C ALA A 89 -7.04 -0.06 5.15
N ASN A 90 -6.91 0.77 6.18
CA ASN A 90 -5.75 1.63 6.33
C ASN A 90 -4.48 0.78 6.35
N ARG A 91 -3.41 1.27 5.75
CA ARG A 91 -2.15 0.54 5.61
C ARG A 91 -0.96 1.39 6.06
N TRP A 92 -0.06 0.76 6.79
CA TRP A 92 1.25 1.32 7.12
C TRP A 92 2.35 0.45 6.53
N THR A 93 3.14 1.00 5.64
CA THR A 93 4.26 0.34 4.97
C THR A 93 5.56 0.92 5.49
N ASN A 94 6.47 0.06 5.96
CA ASN A 94 7.80 0.43 6.41
C ASN A 94 8.82 -0.41 5.67
N THR A 95 9.79 0.23 5.01
CA THR A 95 10.86 -0.43 4.28
C THR A 95 12.21 0.02 4.81
N PHE A 96 13.02 -0.95 5.14
CA PHE A 96 14.44 -0.80 5.41
C PHE A 96 15.21 -1.34 4.22
N ARG A 97 16.01 -0.49 3.57
CA ARG A 97 16.77 -0.83 2.38
C ARG A 97 18.23 -0.46 2.57
N VAL A 98 19.11 -1.35 2.13
CA VAL A 98 20.54 -1.11 2.06
C VAL A 98 20.99 -1.14 0.61
N GLU A 99 21.88 -0.23 0.25
CA GLU A 99 22.43 -0.12 -1.10
C GLU A 99 23.94 -0.17 -1.07
N TRP A 100 24.54 -0.75 -2.08
CA TRP A 100 25.99 -0.73 -2.26
C TRP A 100 26.36 -0.63 -3.73
N ASN A 101 27.39 0.16 -4.00
CA ASN A 101 27.81 0.50 -5.35
C ASN A 101 29.17 -0.13 -5.65
N ASN A 102 29.27 -0.81 -6.78
CA ASN A 102 30.54 -1.27 -7.30
C ASN A 102 31.09 -0.21 -8.27
N LYS A 103 32.09 0.56 -7.83
CA LYS A 103 32.70 1.64 -8.63
C LYS A 103 33.43 1.14 -9.87
N ALA A 104 33.97 -0.08 -9.85
CA ALA A 104 34.74 -0.65 -10.97
C ALA A 104 33.84 -1.01 -12.16
N THR A 105 32.66 -1.56 -11.88
CA THR A 105 31.69 -1.98 -12.89
C THR A 105 30.58 -0.94 -13.13
N LYS A 106 30.51 0.11 -12.28
CA LYS A 106 29.44 1.11 -12.25
C LYS A 106 28.04 0.47 -12.09
N THR A 107 27.97 -0.57 -11.28
CA THR A 107 26.73 -1.30 -10.99
C THR A 107 26.29 -1.05 -9.56
N ASN A 108 24.99 -0.97 -9.36
CA ASN A 108 24.35 -0.79 -8.05
C ASN A 108 23.69 -2.09 -7.63
N SER A 109 23.67 -2.37 -6.34
CA SER A 109 22.92 -3.48 -5.76
C SER A 109 22.20 -3.02 -4.50
N TYR A 110 21.11 -3.69 -4.18
CA TYR A 110 20.34 -3.37 -2.97
C TYR A 110 19.69 -4.62 -2.38
N ALA A 111 19.41 -4.56 -1.10
CA ALA A 111 18.53 -5.51 -0.42
C ALA A 111 17.55 -4.73 0.46
N PHE A 112 16.36 -5.26 0.65
CA PHE A 112 15.33 -4.62 1.45
C PHE A 112 14.50 -5.61 2.25
N VAL A 113 13.94 -5.08 3.32
CA VAL A 113 12.92 -5.72 4.14
C VAL A 113 11.74 -4.76 4.25
N THR A 114 10.52 -5.24 3.99
CA THR A 114 9.31 -4.44 4.12
C THR A 114 8.34 -5.10 5.08
N LEU A 115 7.86 -4.33 6.06
CA LEU A 115 6.74 -4.67 6.91
C LEU A 115 5.52 -3.86 6.47
N GLN A 116 4.45 -4.54 6.06
CA GLN A 116 3.16 -3.93 5.79
C GLN A 116 2.18 -4.31 6.89
N THR A 117 1.63 -3.31 7.55
CA THR A 117 0.57 -3.47 8.56
C THR A 117 -0.74 -2.99 7.95
N PHE A 118 -1.70 -3.89 7.80
CA PHE A 118 -3.08 -3.57 7.47
C PHE A 118 -3.87 -3.51 8.77
N PHE A 119 -4.57 -2.41 9.00
CA PHE A 119 -5.34 -2.22 10.21
C PHE A 119 -6.71 -2.89 10.10
N ASP A 120 -7.43 -2.97 11.23
CA ASP A 120 -8.80 -3.49 11.22
C ASP A 120 -9.69 -2.64 10.30
N GLN A 121 -10.39 -3.28 9.37
CA GLN A 121 -11.45 -2.63 8.61
C GLN A 121 -12.80 -2.90 9.26
N ASN A 122 -13.26 -1.92 10.02
CA ASN A 122 -14.53 -1.97 10.75
C ASN A 122 -15.60 -1.07 10.13
N LYS A 123 -15.21 -0.15 9.22
CA LYS A 123 -16.11 0.74 8.50
C LYS A 123 -16.55 0.09 7.20
N VAL A 124 -17.36 -0.93 7.31
CA VAL A 124 -17.85 -1.76 6.21
C VAL A 124 -19.29 -1.43 5.88
N ALA A 125 -19.73 -1.73 4.67
CA ALA A 125 -21.13 -1.64 4.27
C ALA A 125 -21.98 -2.73 4.93
N GLU A 126 -23.30 -2.64 4.79
CA GLU A 126 -24.20 -3.70 5.22
C GLU A 126 -23.90 -5.00 4.45
N PHE A 127 -23.93 -6.13 5.15
CA PHE A 127 -23.57 -7.48 4.66
C PHE A 127 -22.11 -7.66 4.22
N GLU A 128 -21.27 -6.66 4.40
CA GLU A 128 -19.83 -6.79 4.16
C GLU A 128 -19.10 -7.30 5.40
N THR A 129 -18.12 -8.17 5.23
CA THR A 129 -17.39 -8.78 6.34
C THR A 129 -16.27 -7.86 6.83
N LYS A 130 -16.24 -7.58 8.13
CA LYS A 130 -15.10 -6.90 8.76
C LYS A 130 -13.85 -7.75 8.67
N THR A 131 -12.73 -7.12 8.40
CA THR A 131 -11.44 -7.82 8.33
C THR A 131 -10.52 -7.42 9.49
N PRO A 132 -9.94 -8.37 10.20
CA PRO A 132 -9.03 -8.09 11.30
C PRO A 132 -7.66 -7.63 10.78
N ARG A 133 -6.94 -6.92 11.64
CA ARG A 133 -5.56 -6.51 11.41
C ARG A 133 -4.65 -7.69 11.07
N TYR A 134 -3.76 -7.47 10.11
CA TYR A 134 -2.68 -8.40 9.79
C TYR A 134 -1.40 -7.69 9.36
N ASN A 135 -0.29 -8.41 9.45
CA ASN A 135 1.01 -7.93 9.00
C ASN A 135 1.57 -8.86 7.92
N LEU A 136 2.18 -8.28 6.90
CA LEU A 136 2.92 -9.00 5.87
C LEU A 136 4.38 -8.60 5.92
N PHE A 137 5.25 -9.59 5.87
CA PHE A 137 6.69 -9.41 5.87
C PHE A 137 7.27 -9.85 4.53
N ASN A 138 7.95 -8.93 3.86
CA ASN A 138 8.50 -9.13 2.53
C ASN A 138 9.99 -8.83 2.55
N VAL A 139 10.77 -9.56 1.76
CA VAL A 139 12.18 -9.26 1.54
C VAL A 139 12.51 -9.33 0.06
N GLY A 140 13.58 -8.69 -0.32
CA GLY A 140 14.08 -8.80 -1.68
C GLY A 140 15.49 -8.23 -1.81
N PHE A 141 16.09 -8.57 -2.92
CA PHE A 141 17.36 -8.00 -3.35
C PHE A 141 17.35 -7.85 -4.86
N GLY A 142 18.16 -6.94 -5.34
CA GLY A 142 18.27 -6.66 -6.76
C GLY A 142 19.48 -5.81 -7.05
N GLY A 143 19.62 -5.44 -8.30
CA GLY A 143 20.71 -4.59 -8.75
C GLY A 143 21.04 -4.81 -10.19
N ASP A 144 22.24 -4.39 -10.56
CA ASP A 144 22.78 -4.49 -11.89
C ASP A 144 24.01 -5.43 -11.91
N ILE A 145 24.13 -6.21 -12.95
CA ILE A 145 25.33 -6.97 -13.27
C ILE A 145 25.86 -6.54 -14.63
N LEU A 146 27.16 -6.45 -14.76
CA LEU A 146 27.82 -6.24 -16.05
C LEU A 146 28.12 -7.61 -16.68
N LEU A 147 27.41 -7.93 -17.77
CA LEU A 147 27.58 -9.17 -18.52
C LEU A 147 27.76 -8.87 -19.99
N PHE A 148 28.80 -9.42 -20.62
CA PHE A 148 29.12 -9.16 -22.03
C PHE A 148 29.15 -7.67 -22.43
N ASN A 149 29.70 -6.83 -21.56
CA ASN A 149 29.75 -5.37 -21.72
C ASN A 149 28.38 -4.69 -21.76
N GLN A 150 27.32 -5.36 -21.23
CA GLN A 150 25.97 -4.84 -21.07
C GLN A 150 25.57 -4.87 -19.60
N ILE A 151 24.87 -3.84 -19.16
CA ILE A 151 24.31 -3.78 -17.81
C ILE A 151 22.93 -4.46 -17.84
N ILE A 152 22.79 -5.52 -17.02
CA ILE A 152 21.55 -6.27 -16.89
C ILE A 152 21.03 -6.08 -15.46
N GLY A 153 19.82 -5.51 -15.34
CA GLY A 153 19.13 -5.37 -14.06
C GLY A 153 18.46 -6.69 -13.66
N TYR A 154 18.50 -7.01 -12.38
CA TYR A 154 17.81 -8.17 -11.80
C TYR A 154 17.11 -7.79 -10.49
N LYS A 155 15.99 -8.48 -10.16
CA LYS A 155 15.30 -8.37 -8.90
C LYS A 155 14.71 -9.73 -8.52
N ILE A 156 14.91 -10.13 -7.26
CA ILE A 156 14.29 -11.31 -6.65
C ILE A 156 13.62 -10.86 -5.36
N SER A 157 12.37 -11.28 -5.15
CA SER A 157 11.64 -10.96 -3.92
C SER A 157 10.76 -12.10 -3.46
N GLY A 158 10.63 -12.25 -2.14
CA GLY A 158 9.66 -13.10 -1.47
C GLY A 158 8.66 -12.23 -0.70
N ASN A 159 7.38 -12.50 -0.89
CA ASN A 159 6.31 -11.79 -0.22
C ASN A 159 5.63 -12.73 0.79
N ASN A 160 5.08 -12.13 1.87
CA ASN A 160 4.39 -12.88 2.91
C ASN A 160 5.22 -14.06 3.46
N LEU A 161 6.47 -13.81 3.83
CA LEU A 161 7.44 -14.85 4.21
C LEU A 161 7.04 -15.68 5.43
N PHE A 162 6.13 -15.19 6.26
CA PHE A 162 5.62 -15.92 7.42
C PHE A 162 4.33 -16.69 7.13
N ASP A 163 3.97 -16.81 5.86
CA ASP A 163 2.76 -17.51 5.40
C ASP A 163 1.50 -17.12 6.18
N LYS A 164 1.35 -15.80 6.39
CA LYS A 164 0.20 -15.26 7.12
C LYS A 164 -1.07 -15.45 6.30
N ASN A 165 -2.01 -16.23 6.81
CA ASN A 165 -3.35 -16.29 6.26
C ASN A 165 -4.08 -14.96 6.53
N TYR A 166 -4.60 -14.33 5.50
CA TYR A 166 -5.34 -13.08 5.58
C TYR A 166 -6.41 -13.00 4.49
N ILE A 167 -7.40 -12.18 4.73
CA ILE A 167 -8.39 -11.79 3.73
C ILE A 167 -8.16 -10.31 3.43
N SER A 168 -7.86 -9.99 2.18
CA SER A 168 -7.83 -8.61 1.73
C SER A 168 -9.25 -8.06 1.72
N HIS A 169 -9.43 -6.83 2.17
CA HIS A 169 -10.72 -6.16 2.17
C HIS A 169 -11.00 -5.50 0.80
N LEU A 170 -10.73 -6.19 -0.27
CA LEU A 170 -11.00 -5.76 -1.65
C LEU A 170 -11.55 -6.93 -2.44
#